data_4b97a6ee9aa08ddb1c5ab2befef66163
#
_entry.id   4b97a6ee9aa08ddb1c5ab2befef66163
#
_cell.length_a   1.000
_cell.length_b   1.000
_cell.length_c   1.000
_cell.angle_alpha   90.00
_cell.angle_beta   90.00
_cell.angle_gamma   90.00
#
_symmetry.space_group_name_H-M   'P 1'
#
loop_
_entity.id
_entity.type
_entity.pdbx_description
1 polymer ?
#
loop_
_entity_poly.entity_id
_entity_poly.type
_entity_poly.pdbx_seq_one_letter_code
_entity_poly.pdbx_strand_id
1 'polypeptide(L)'
;PLRDVYKRQGLQFKGDANTQQIQKLLKELSTIYNLNFWVWIPLIIIILCLIFRISTVPSMLISSISALVIGTFNHQFNMKDGFKASFDGFNHTMLHQSHISDNAKTLIEQGGMMSMTQIIVTIFCGYAFAGIVEKAGCLDVILETIAKGVKSVGTLILITVVCSIMLVFAAGVASIVIIMVGVLMKDMFEKMNVSKAVLSRTLEDSSTMVLPLIPWGTSGIYYAQQLNVSVDQFFIWAIPCYLCAFIAIIYGFTGIGIKKISRK
;
A
#
# COMPACT_ATOMS: atom_id res chain seq x y z
N PRO A 1 7.62 -27.98 -4.00
CA PRO A 1 6.42 -28.80 -4.20
C PRO A 1 5.15 -28.18 -3.60
N LEU A 2 5.16 -27.62 -2.38
CA LEU A 2 4.00 -26.95 -1.76
C LEU A 2 3.56 -25.70 -2.54
N ARG A 3 4.49 -24.93 -3.08
CA ARG A 3 4.25 -23.70 -3.87
C ARG A 3 3.44 -23.97 -5.14
N ASP A 4 3.63 -25.09 -5.81
CA ASP A 4 2.89 -25.44 -7.02
C ASP A 4 1.48 -25.95 -6.72
N VAL A 5 1.27 -26.50 -5.52
CA VAL A 5 -0.06 -26.87 -5.02
C VAL A 5 -0.91 -25.63 -4.76
N TYR A 6 -0.37 -24.60 -4.11
CA TYR A 6 -1.09 -23.35 -3.87
C TYR A 6 -1.40 -22.59 -5.17
N LYS A 7 -0.51 -22.66 -6.17
CA LYS A 7 -0.75 -22.08 -7.52
C LYS A 7 -1.93 -22.73 -8.22
N ARG A 8 -1.98 -24.08 -8.22
CA ARG A 8 -3.06 -24.82 -8.84
C ARG A 8 -4.38 -24.68 -8.09
N GLN A 9 -4.33 -24.54 -6.77
CA GLN A 9 -5.52 -24.32 -5.96
C GLN A 9 -6.17 -22.96 -6.26
N GLY A 10 -5.41 -21.88 -6.45
CA GLY A 10 -5.95 -20.58 -6.83
C GLY A 10 -6.63 -20.57 -8.22
N LEU A 11 -6.15 -21.39 -9.17
CA LEU A 11 -6.72 -21.49 -10.52
C LEU A 11 -7.78 -22.59 -10.67
N GLN A 12 -7.78 -23.59 -9.79
CA GLN A 12 -8.73 -24.72 -9.79
C GLN A 12 -9.77 -24.63 -8.68
N PHE A 13 -9.96 -23.48 -8.06
CA PHE A 13 -11.01 -23.29 -7.06
C PHE A 13 -12.40 -23.40 -7.71
N LYS A 14 -12.76 -24.61 -8.12
CA LYS A 14 -14.13 -25.09 -8.06
C LYS A 14 -14.35 -25.41 -6.59
N GLY A 15 -14.91 -24.44 -5.88
CA GLY A 15 -14.94 -24.41 -4.43
C GLY A 15 -15.66 -25.60 -3.80
N ASP A 16 -14.89 -26.59 -3.43
CA ASP A 16 -15.12 -27.31 -2.20
C ASP A 16 -14.27 -26.66 -1.09
N ALA A 17 -14.50 -25.36 -0.88
CA ALA A 17 -14.19 -24.74 0.38
C ALA A 17 -14.91 -25.62 1.42
N ASN A 18 -14.16 -26.18 2.38
CA ASN A 18 -14.72 -27.08 3.37
C ASN A 18 -15.75 -26.31 4.18
N THR A 19 -16.99 -26.30 3.65
CA THR A 19 -18.12 -25.47 4.11
C THR A 19 -18.36 -25.71 5.62
N GLN A 20 -18.01 -26.92 6.08
CA GLN A 20 -18.11 -27.25 7.51
C GLN A 20 -17.08 -26.51 8.37
N GLN A 21 -15.86 -26.32 7.88
CA GLN A 21 -14.84 -25.55 8.62
C GLN A 21 -15.19 -24.05 8.65
N ILE A 22 -15.68 -23.53 7.54
CA ILE A 22 -16.14 -22.13 7.48
C ILE A 22 -17.36 -21.90 8.39
N GLN A 23 -18.33 -22.81 8.37
CA GLN A 23 -19.50 -22.72 9.26
C GLN A 23 -19.12 -22.85 10.73
N LYS A 24 -18.15 -23.70 11.07
CA LYS A 24 -17.65 -23.84 12.43
C LYS A 24 -16.95 -22.54 12.89
N LEU A 25 -16.10 -21.95 12.03
CA LEU A 25 -15.44 -20.67 12.28
C LEU A 25 -16.45 -19.53 12.44
N LEU A 26 -17.43 -19.45 11.57
CA LEU A 26 -18.50 -18.45 11.66
C LEU A 26 -19.29 -18.59 12.94
N LYS A 27 -19.60 -19.82 13.35
CA LYS A 27 -20.29 -20.10 14.61
C LYS A 27 -19.43 -19.72 15.83
N GLU A 28 -18.15 -20.02 15.83
CA GLU A 28 -17.20 -19.57 16.85
C GLU A 28 -17.14 -18.03 16.92
N LEU A 29 -16.94 -17.37 15.78
CA LEU A 29 -16.87 -15.90 15.72
C LEU A 29 -18.20 -15.25 16.16
N SER A 30 -19.35 -15.85 15.84
CA SER A 30 -20.64 -15.32 16.27
C SER A 30 -20.92 -15.50 17.76
N THR A 31 -20.25 -16.44 18.43
CA THR A 31 -20.31 -16.57 19.91
C THR A 31 -19.36 -15.60 20.60
N ILE A 32 -18.28 -15.20 19.92
CA ILE A 32 -17.27 -14.26 20.46
C ILE A 32 -17.73 -12.81 20.27
N TYR A 33 -18.25 -12.50 19.08
CA TYR A 33 -18.65 -11.15 18.70
C TYR A 33 -20.15 -11.06 18.46
N ASN A 34 -20.80 -10.12 19.12
CA ASN A 34 -22.16 -9.70 18.75
C ASN A 34 -22.12 -8.92 17.44
N LEU A 35 -22.26 -9.63 16.31
CA LEU A 35 -22.25 -9.03 14.96
C LEU A 35 -23.59 -8.33 14.67
N ASN A 36 -23.91 -7.31 15.44
CA ASN A 36 -25.09 -6.47 15.26
C ASN A 36 -24.84 -5.41 14.19
N PHE A 37 -25.91 -4.79 13.71
CA PHE A 37 -25.85 -3.71 12.72
C PHE A 37 -24.90 -2.55 13.13
N TRP A 38 -24.72 -2.30 14.40
CA TRP A 38 -23.81 -1.28 14.96
C TRP A 38 -22.35 -1.46 14.56
N VAL A 39 -21.91 -2.67 14.26
CA VAL A 39 -20.53 -2.97 13.84
C VAL A 39 -20.21 -2.36 12.46
N TRP A 40 -21.22 -2.04 11.66
CA TRP A 40 -21.04 -1.42 10.36
C TRP A 40 -20.80 0.09 10.41
N ILE A 41 -21.11 0.73 11.55
CA ILE A 41 -21.00 2.20 11.70
C ILE A 41 -19.60 2.71 11.41
N PRO A 42 -18.49 2.15 11.93
CA PRO A 42 -17.15 2.63 11.62
C PRO A 42 -16.84 2.60 10.12
N LEU A 43 -17.30 1.56 9.41
CA LEU A 43 -17.15 1.45 7.97
C LEU A 43 -17.96 2.51 7.22
N ILE A 44 -19.21 2.73 7.65
CA ILE A 44 -20.10 3.76 7.08
C ILE A 44 -19.48 5.14 7.28
N ILE A 45 -18.89 5.42 8.43
CA ILE A 45 -18.20 6.68 8.73
C ILE A 45 -17.05 6.92 7.73
N ILE A 46 -16.21 5.92 7.44
CA ILE A 46 -15.13 6.05 6.46
C ILE A 46 -15.70 6.38 5.09
N ILE A 47 -16.76 5.69 4.66
CA ILE A 47 -17.40 5.92 3.37
C ILE A 47 -17.98 7.34 3.28
N LEU A 48 -18.67 7.79 4.34
CA LEU A 48 -19.21 9.16 4.40
C LEU A 48 -18.09 10.20 4.37
N CYS A 49 -17.03 10.02 5.16
CA CYS A 49 -15.88 10.92 5.14
C CYS A 49 -15.24 11.02 3.74
N LEU A 50 -15.19 9.91 3.02
CA LEU A 50 -14.67 9.86 1.64
C LEU A 50 -15.57 10.63 0.67
N ILE A 51 -16.90 10.49 0.79
CA ILE A 51 -17.89 11.25 0.02
C ILE A 51 -17.75 12.76 0.29
N PHE A 52 -17.59 13.14 1.56
CA PHE A 52 -17.39 14.54 1.97
C PHE A 52 -15.97 15.06 1.69
N ARG A 53 -15.09 14.26 1.07
CA ARG A 53 -13.71 14.62 0.73
C ARG A 53 -12.87 15.04 1.95
N ILE A 54 -13.17 14.48 3.11
CA ILE A 54 -12.35 14.66 4.32
C ILE A 54 -11.04 13.87 4.12
N SER A 55 -9.93 14.44 4.58
CA SER A 55 -8.62 13.78 4.46
C SER A 55 -8.60 12.44 5.21
N THR A 56 -7.76 11.51 4.73
CA THR A 56 -7.74 10.11 5.17
C THR A 56 -7.45 9.96 6.67
N VAL A 57 -6.49 10.75 7.19
CA VAL A 57 -6.07 10.63 8.59
C VAL A 57 -7.20 10.94 9.60
N PRO A 58 -7.89 12.10 9.51
CA PRO A 58 -9.05 12.37 10.37
C PRO A 58 -10.16 11.33 10.21
N SER A 59 -10.42 10.86 8.98
CA SER A 59 -11.45 9.86 8.71
C SER A 59 -11.18 8.55 9.44
N MET A 60 -9.93 8.08 9.39
CA MET A 60 -9.49 6.88 10.11
C MET A 60 -9.57 7.06 11.63
N LEU A 61 -9.16 8.22 12.15
CA LEU A 61 -9.25 8.50 13.59
C LEU A 61 -10.70 8.51 14.10
N ILE A 62 -11.60 9.20 13.40
CA ILE A 62 -13.02 9.24 13.75
C ILE A 62 -13.62 7.83 13.71
N SER A 63 -13.32 7.05 12.68
CA SER A 63 -13.78 5.67 12.56
C SER A 63 -13.24 4.79 13.69
N SER A 64 -11.96 4.89 14.04
CA SER A 64 -11.35 4.11 15.12
C SER A 64 -11.96 4.46 16.48
N ILE A 65 -12.18 5.75 16.76
CA ILE A 65 -12.84 6.19 17.99
C ILE A 65 -14.28 5.66 18.03
N SER A 66 -15.01 5.73 16.92
CA SER A 66 -16.38 5.20 16.86
C SER A 66 -16.42 3.68 17.10
N ALA A 67 -15.44 2.93 16.58
CA ALA A 67 -15.32 1.50 16.81
C ALA A 67 -15.09 1.17 18.30
N LEU A 68 -14.22 1.93 18.99
CA LEU A 68 -13.98 1.79 20.43
C LEU A 68 -15.24 2.06 21.24
N VAL A 69 -15.95 3.15 20.93
CA VAL A 69 -17.19 3.52 21.61
C VAL A 69 -18.25 2.44 21.42
N ILE A 70 -18.48 1.98 20.19
CA ILE A 70 -19.49 0.96 19.89
C ILE A 70 -19.14 -0.38 20.54
N GLY A 71 -17.85 -0.78 20.51
CA GLY A 71 -17.40 -2.00 21.16
C GLY A 71 -17.62 -1.99 22.67
N THR A 72 -17.42 -0.85 23.31
CA THR A 72 -17.68 -0.66 24.74
C THR A 72 -19.19 -0.70 25.05
N PHE A 73 -20.01 -0.04 24.24
CA PHE A 73 -21.49 -0.04 24.44
C PHE A 73 -22.11 -1.42 24.20
N ASN A 74 -21.57 -2.19 23.27
CA ASN A 74 -22.03 -3.56 23.01
C ASN A 74 -21.49 -4.58 24.03
N HIS A 75 -20.87 -4.12 25.13
CA HIS A 75 -20.29 -4.97 26.18
C HIS A 75 -19.31 -6.05 25.67
N GLN A 76 -18.66 -5.80 24.54
CA GLN A 76 -17.70 -6.75 23.98
C GLN A 76 -16.36 -6.70 24.74
N PHE A 77 -15.98 -5.54 25.23
CA PHE A 77 -14.77 -5.31 26.03
C PHE A 77 -14.89 -4.05 26.89
N ASN A 78 -14.05 -3.95 27.92
CA ASN A 78 -13.92 -2.74 28.71
C ASN A 78 -13.17 -1.66 27.94
N MET A 79 -13.44 -0.39 28.23
CA MET A 79 -12.77 0.74 27.57
C MET A 79 -11.24 0.69 27.69
N LYS A 80 -10.72 0.22 28.83
CA LYS A 80 -9.27 0.01 29.04
C LYS A 80 -8.70 -1.04 28.10
N ASP A 81 -9.39 -2.16 27.90
CA ASP A 81 -8.98 -3.25 27.03
C ASP A 81 -9.05 -2.81 25.56
N GLY A 82 -10.05 -1.99 25.21
CA GLY A 82 -10.17 -1.39 23.88
C GLY A 82 -9.00 -0.47 23.55
N PHE A 83 -8.61 0.43 24.46
CA PHE A 83 -7.42 1.27 24.27
C PHE A 83 -6.14 0.43 24.21
N LYS A 84 -6.00 -0.57 25.09
CA LYS A 84 -4.86 -1.48 25.06
C LYS A 84 -4.79 -2.26 23.75
N ALA A 85 -5.91 -2.77 23.26
CA ALA A 85 -5.99 -3.46 21.98
C ALA A 85 -5.63 -2.54 20.81
N SER A 86 -6.01 -1.26 20.84
CA SER A 86 -5.64 -0.30 19.79
C SER A 86 -4.14 -0.02 19.77
N PHE A 87 -3.47 -0.05 20.92
CA PHE A 87 -2.05 0.25 21.04
C PHE A 87 -1.18 -1.00 20.87
N ASP A 88 -1.41 -2.03 21.68
CA ASP A 88 -0.58 -3.27 21.71
C ASP A 88 -1.08 -4.34 20.73
N GLY A 89 -2.32 -4.25 20.27
CA GLY A 89 -3.01 -5.27 19.50
C GLY A 89 -4.01 -6.06 20.34
N PHE A 90 -4.94 -6.69 19.62
CA PHE A 90 -5.96 -7.53 20.23
C PHE A 90 -5.40 -8.93 20.48
N ASN A 91 -5.54 -9.43 21.72
CA ASN A 91 -5.11 -10.76 22.11
C ASN A 91 -6.34 -11.54 22.62
N HIS A 92 -6.42 -12.85 22.29
CA HIS A 92 -7.51 -13.71 22.71
C HIS A 92 -7.68 -13.77 24.23
N THR A 93 -6.63 -13.51 25.02
CA THR A 93 -6.69 -13.45 26.49
C THR A 93 -7.58 -12.32 27.02
N MET A 94 -7.88 -11.29 26.19
CA MET A 94 -8.81 -10.20 26.54
C MET A 94 -10.26 -10.62 26.47
N LEU A 95 -10.57 -11.77 25.84
CA LEU A 95 -11.92 -12.29 25.67
C LEU A 95 -12.28 -13.25 26.79
N HIS A 96 -11.90 -13.30 27.92
CA HIS A 96 -12.34 -14.18 29.06
C HIS A 96 -12.96 -15.54 28.68
N GLN A 97 -12.72 -16.03 27.45
CA GLN A 97 -13.21 -17.31 26.92
C GLN A 97 -12.06 -18.31 26.80
N SER A 98 -12.28 -19.51 27.35
CA SER A 98 -11.22 -20.50 27.53
C SER A 98 -10.97 -21.46 26.36
N HIS A 99 -11.81 -21.48 25.33
CA HIS A 99 -11.65 -22.38 24.19
C HIS A 99 -11.94 -21.68 22.86
N ILE A 100 -10.88 -21.16 22.26
CA ILE A 100 -10.90 -20.60 20.91
C ILE A 100 -10.00 -21.46 20.02
N SER A 101 -10.49 -21.85 18.84
CA SER A 101 -9.69 -22.65 17.90
C SER A 101 -8.47 -21.84 17.39
N ASP A 102 -7.38 -22.50 17.03
CA ASP A 102 -6.15 -21.83 16.57
C ASP A 102 -6.40 -21.03 15.28
N ASN A 103 -7.31 -21.47 14.43
CA ASN A 103 -7.73 -20.73 13.24
C ASN A 103 -8.48 -19.45 13.60
N ALA A 104 -9.33 -19.46 14.62
CA ALA A 104 -10.03 -18.26 15.09
C ALA A 104 -9.05 -17.30 15.78
N LYS A 105 -8.07 -17.81 16.57
CA LYS A 105 -7.02 -16.97 17.17
C LYS A 105 -6.24 -16.20 16.12
N THR A 106 -5.81 -16.86 15.04
CA THR A 106 -5.06 -16.20 13.96
C THR A 106 -5.84 -15.09 13.27
N LEU A 107 -7.16 -15.18 13.21
CA LEU A 107 -8.03 -14.14 12.65
C LEU A 107 -8.30 -12.99 13.64
N ILE A 108 -8.36 -13.29 14.92
CA ILE A 108 -8.70 -12.34 15.99
C ILE A 108 -7.47 -11.57 16.46
N GLU A 109 -6.31 -12.24 16.56
CA GLU A 109 -5.06 -11.63 17.01
C GLU A 109 -4.47 -10.74 15.91
N GLN A 110 -4.84 -9.48 15.96
CA GLN A 110 -4.33 -8.45 15.07
C GLN A 110 -3.44 -7.49 15.84
N GLY A 111 -2.31 -7.14 15.24
CA GLY A 111 -1.39 -6.17 15.83
C GLY A 111 -2.00 -4.78 15.94
N GLY A 112 -1.73 -4.09 17.05
CA GLY A 112 -2.09 -2.69 17.24
C GLY A 112 -1.05 -1.73 16.63
N MET A 113 -1.08 -0.48 17.08
CA MET A 113 -0.14 0.57 16.63
C MET A 113 1.32 0.15 16.81
N MET A 114 1.64 -0.56 17.89
CA MET A 114 3.01 -1.01 18.19
C MET A 114 3.54 -2.04 17.17
N SER A 115 2.66 -2.83 16.55
CA SER A 115 3.09 -3.77 15.49
C SER A 115 3.66 -3.06 14.26
N MET A 116 3.30 -1.78 14.06
CA MET A 116 3.79 -0.95 12.96
C MET A 116 5.10 -0.23 13.28
N THR A 117 5.63 -0.37 14.51
CA THR A 117 6.84 0.36 14.95
C THR A 117 8.04 0.06 14.07
N GLN A 118 8.24 -1.19 13.67
CA GLN A 118 9.34 -1.57 12.79
C GLN A 118 9.24 -0.86 11.42
N ILE A 119 8.03 -0.76 10.87
CA ILE A 119 7.79 -0.04 9.61
C ILE A 119 8.09 1.45 9.79
N ILE A 120 7.63 2.05 10.89
CA ILE A 120 7.86 3.47 11.20
C ILE A 120 9.37 3.75 11.27
N VAL A 121 10.13 2.94 12.02
CA VAL A 121 11.60 3.08 12.13
C VAL A 121 12.25 2.95 10.75
N THR A 122 11.85 1.98 9.95
CA THR A 122 12.37 1.80 8.59
C THR A 122 12.07 3.00 7.69
N ILE A 123 10.86 3.56 7.79
CA ILE A 123 10.48 4.79 7.07
C ILE A 123 11.39 5.96 7.48
N PHE A 124 11.60 6.18 8.78
CA PHE A 124 12.48 7.23 9.26
C PHE A 124 13.93 7.07 8.75
N CYS A 125 14.47 5.86 8.82
CA CYS A 125 15.81 5.58 8.27
C CYS A 125 15.85 5.80 6.75
N GLY A 126 14.82 5.38 6.03
CA GLY A 126 14.71 5.59 4.59
C GLY A 126 14.66 7.08 4.23
N TYR A 127 13.88 7.89 4.92
CA TYR A 127 13.84 9.34 4.70
C TYR A 127 15.17 10.03 5.06
N ALA A 128 15.82 9.61 6.14
CA ALA A 128 17.13 10.14 6.52
C ALA A 128 18.17 9.83 5.43
N PHE A 129 18.22 8.59 4.97
CA PHE A 129 19.11 8.16 3.87
C PHE A 129 18.84 8.96 2.59
N ALA A 130 17.58 9.03 2.18
CA ALA A 130 17.20 9.75 0.97
C ALA A 130 17.54 11.24 1.05
N GLY A 131 17.35 11.90 2.22
CA GLY A 131 17.74 13.29 2.43
C GLY A 131 19.26 13.51 2.36
N ILE A 132 20.07 12.54 2.79
CA ILE A 132 21.53 12.59 2.64
C ILE A 132 21.92 12.50 1.16
N VAL A 133 21.36 11.54 0.43
CA VAL A 133 21.63 11.31 -0.99
C VAL A 133 21.19 12.51 -1.85
N GLU A 134 20.06 13.13 -1.51
CA GLU A 134 19.58 14.36 -2.13
C GLU A 134 20.56 15.51 -1.94
N LYS A 135 20.95 15.79 -0.69
CA LYS A 135 21.88 16.89 -0.37
C LYS A 135 23.30 16.65 -0.88
N ALA A 136 23.70 15.41 -1.09
CA ALA A 136 24.98 15.06 -1.71
C ALA A 136 25.05 15.43 -3.19
N GLY A 137 23.93 15.82 -3.83
CA GLY A 137 23.86 16.17 -5.25
C GLY A 137 24.10 15.00 -6.21
N CYS A 138 24.21 13.78 -5.69
CA CYS A 138 24.44 12.58 -6.52
C CYS A 138 23.28 12.34 -7.50
N LEU A 139 22.07 12.64 -7.08
CA LEU A 139 20.86 12.43 -7.88
C LEU A 139 20.77 13.46 -9.01
N ASP A 140 21.13 14.71 -8.76
CA ASP A 140 21.08 15.80 -9.75
C ASP A 140 22.01 15.49 -10.93
N VAL A 141 23.22 15.01 -10.65
CA VAL A 141 24.21 14.64 -11.69
C VAL A 141 23.69 13.49 -12.57
N ILE A 142 23.12 12.46 -11.96
CA ILE A 142 22.54 11.31 -12.68
C ILE A 142 21.40 11.78 -13.58
N LEU A 143 20.48 12.56 -13.01
CA LEU A 143 19.26 13.01 -13.67
C LEU A 143 19.57 14.00 -14.81
N GLU A 144 20.50 14.95 -14.64
CA GLU A 144 20.93 15.86 -15.69
C GLU A 144 21.60 15.13 -16.86
N THR A 145 22.40 14.11 -16.56
CA THR A 145 23.08 13.31 -17.58
C THR A 145 22.08 12.54 -18.44
N ILE A 146 21.08 11.95 -17.81
CA ILE A 146 20.04 11.15 -18.48
C ILE A 146 19.08 12.07 -19.27
N ALA A 147 18.79 13.25 -18.73
CA ALA A 147 17.91 14.24 -19.36
C ALA A 147 18.40 14.72 -20.74
N LYS A 148 19.71 14.73 -20.98
CA LYS A 148 20.30 15.09 -22.30
C LYS A 148 19.90 14.13 -23.43
N GLY A 149 19.43 12.92 -23.12
CA GLY A 149 19.02 11.91 -24.10
C GLY A 149 17.60 12.07 -24.66
N VAL A 150 16.82 13.06 -24.19
CA VAL A 150 15.41 13.23 -24.58
C VAL A 150 15.27 13.83 -25.97
N LYS A 151 14.78 13.03 -26.92
CA LYS A 151 14.53 13.46 -28.31
C LYS A 151 13.05 13.39 -28.71
N SER A 152 12.23 12.64 -28.01
CA SER A 152 10.81 12.42 -28.30
C SER A 152 10.00 12.25 -27.00
N VAL A 153 8.67 12.34 -27.10
CA VAL A 153 7.77 12.12 -25.96
C VAL A 153 7.93 10.70 -25.41
N GLY A 154 8.08 9.70 -26.29
CA GLY A 154 8.33 8.32 -25.87
C GLY A 154 9.64 8.18 -25.09
N THR A 155 10.72 8.81 -25.55
CA THR A 155 12.01 8.81 -24.85
C THR A 155 11.93 9.57 -23.53
N LEU A 156 11.18 10.67 -23.46
CA LEU A 156 10.93 11.41 -22.22
C LEU A 156 10.26 10.53 -21.17
N ILE A 157 9.19 9.83 -21.54
CA ILE A 157 8.47 8.93 -20.64
C ILE A 157 9.36 7.76 -20.22
N LEU A 158 10.06 7.13 -21.16
CA LEU A 158 11.00 6.04 -20.88
C LEU A 158 12.04 6.47 -19.84
N ILE A 159 12.68 7.61 -20.05
CA ILE A 159 13.68 8.16 -19.12
C ILE A 159 13.06 8.43 -17.76
N THR A 160 11.88 9.04 -17.72
CA THR A 160 11.17 9.30 -16.46
C THR A 160 10.89 7.99 -15.70
N VAL A 161 10.44 6.94 -16.39
CA VAL A 161 10.18 5.63 -15.79
C VAL A 161 11.47 5.01 -15.26
N VAL A 162 12.53 4.99 -16.05
CA VAL A 162 13.83 4.41 -15.64
C VAL A 162 14.40 5.15 -14.44
N CYS A 163 14.42 6.49 -14.47
CA CYS A 163 14.88 7.31 -13.34
C CYS A 163 14.06 7.05 -12.08
N SER A 164 12.74 6.98 -12.21
CA SER A 164 11.85 6.72 -11.05
C SER A 164 12.11 5.33 -10.46
N ILE A 165 12.26 4.30 -11.29
CA ILE A 165 12.55 2.94 -10.81
C ILE A 165 13.92 2.90 -10.12
N MET A 166 14.95 3.49 -10.71
CA MET A 166 16.29 3.52 -10.10
C MET A 166 16.27 4.25 -8.75
N LEU A 167 15.60 5.40 -8.69
CA LEU A 167 15.50 6.17 -7.45
C LEU A 167 14.65 5.47 -6.38
N VAL A 168 13.53 4.87 -6.74
CA VAL A 168 12.70 4.17 -5.75
C VAL A 168 13.43 2.94 -5.21
N PHE A 169 14.24 2.30 -6.05
CA PHE A 169 15.08 1.19 -5.63
C PHE A 169 16.16 1.66 -4.64
N ALA A 170 16.77 2.81 -4.89
CA ALA A 170 17.77 3.40 -4.00
C ALA A 170 17.15 3.95 -2.70
N ALA A 171 16.06 4.71 -2.79
CA ALA A 171 15.45 5.39 -1.64
C ALA A 171 14.50 4.52 -0.80
N GLY A 172 13.86 3.51 -1.41
CA GLY A 172 12.85 2.68 -0.76
C GLY A 172 11.54 3.40 -0.42
N VAL A 173 11.34 4.63 -0.92
CA VAL A 173 10.19 5.51 -0.61
C VAL A 173 9.72 6.24 -1.86
N ALA A 174 8.47 6.02 -2.28
CA ALA A 174 7.95 6.59 -3.54
C ALA A 174 7.75 8.11 -3.48
N SER A 175 7.33 8.67 -2.35
CA SER A 175 7.03 10.11 -2.24
C SER A 175 8.24 11.00 -2.55
N ILE A 176 9.43 10.60 -2.13
CA ILE A 176 10.68 11.32 -2.43
C ILE A 176 10.94 11.29 -3.93
N VAL A 177 10.79 10.12 -4.55
CA VAL A 177 11.01 9.94 -5.99
C VAL A 177 10.04 10.79 -6.80
N ILE A 178 8.76 10.80 -6.43
CA ILE A 178 7.73 11.61 -7.09
C ILE A 178 8.09 13.09 -7.06
N ILE A 179 8.53 13.59 -5.91
CA ILE A 179 8.92 15.00 -5.75
C ILE A 179 10.16 15.28 -6.59
N MET A 180 11.25 14.53 -6.42
CA MET A 180 12.52 14.80 -7.08
C MET A 180 12.44 14.68 -8.60
N VAL A 181 12.01 13.52 -9.10
CA VAL A 181 11.87 13.30 -10.55
C VAL A 181 10.80 14.21 -11.13
N GLY A 182 9.72 14.47 -10.36
CA GLY A 182 8.66 15.39 -10.76
C GLY A 182 9.14 16.80 -10.99
N VAL A 183 9.91 17.36 -10.07
CA VAL A 183 10.51 18.71 -10.22
C VAL A 183 11.45 18.76 -11.41
N LEU A 184 12.34 17.79 -11.53
CA LEU A 184 13.33 17.76 -12.60
C LEU A 184 12.71 17.60 -13.98
N MET A 185 11.76 16.69 -14.14
CA MET A 185 11.16 16.39 -15.45
C MET A 185 10.07 17.37 -15.86
N LYS A 186 9.55 18.19 -14.95
CA LYS A 186 8.46 19.14 -15.20
C LYS A 186 8.73 20.05 -16.41
N ASP A 187 9.89 20.69 -16.43
CA ASP A 187 10.25 21.65 -17.50
C ASP A 187 10.40 20.94 -18.85
N MET A 188 10.84 19.70 -18.87
CA MET A 188 10.97 18.91 -20.09
C MET A 188 9.60 18.50 -20.64
N PHE A 189 8.65 18.11 -19.75
CA PHE A 189 7.28 17.84 -20.16
C PHE A 189 6.61 19.10 -20.72
N GLU A 190 6.82 20.25 -20.11
CA GLU A 190 6.31 21.55 -20.60
C GLU A 190 6.92 21.91 -21.96
N LYS A 191 8.23 21.78 -22.15
CA LYS A 191 8.93 22.02 -23.43
C LYS A 191 8.41 21.12 -24.55
N MET A 192 8.07 19.88 -24.23
CA MET A 192 7.52 18.91 -25.20
C MET A 192 5.98 19.01 -25.33
N ASN A 193 5.35 20.03 -24.73
CA ASN A 193 3.92 20.26 -24.78
C ASN A 193 3.06 19.11 -24.20
N VAL A 194 3.60 18.37 -23.23
CA VAL A 194 2.95 17.26 -22.54
C VAL A 194 2.39 17.75 -21.18
N SER A 195 1.16 17.38 -20.85
CA SER A 195 0.49 17.86 -19.64
C SER A 195 1.11 17.27 -18.36
N LYS A 196 1.08 18.04 -17.26
CA LYS A 196 1.51 17.62 -15.93
C LYS A 196 0.78 16.37 -15.42
N ALA A 197 -0.46 16.15 -15.89
CA ALA A 197 -1.21 14.94 -15.55
C ALA A 197 -0.56 13.66 -16.09
N VAL A 198 0.10 13.73 -17.27
CA VAL A 198 0.86 12.61 -17.82
C VAL A 198 2.11 12.36 -16.99
N LEU A 199 2.83 13.42 -16.59
CA LEU A 199 3.97 13.30 -15.68
C LEU A 199 3.57 12.64 -14.37
N SER A 200 2.52 13.13 -13.72
CA SER A 200 2.03 12.57 -12.44
C SER A 200 1.69 11.08 -12.57
N ARG A 201 0.96 10.70 -13.62
CA ARG A 201 0.63 9.28 -13.88
C ARG A 201 1.91 8.45 -14.10
N THR A 202 2.86 8.94 -14.91
CA THR A 202 4.09 8.21 -15.20
C THR A 202 4.92 7.98 -13.92
N LEU A 203 4.96 8.99 -13.03
CA LEU A 203 5.64 8.87 -11.74
C LEU A 203 4.96 7.85 -10.84
N GLU A 204 3.63 7.84 -10.75
CA GLU A 204 2.88 6.85 -9.97
C GLU A 204 3.09 5.43 -10.53
N ASP A 205 2.98 5.25 -11.84
CA ASP A 205 3.13 3.95 -12.51
C ASP A 205 4.54 3.37 -12.32
N SER A 206 5.56 4.21 -12.17
CA SER A 206 6.96 3.80 -12.09
C SER A 206 7.57 3.82 -10.69
N SER A 207 6.98 4.54 -9.74
CA SER A 207 7.48 4.59 -8.36
C SER A 207 6.55 3.87 -7.37
N THR A 208 5.31 4.33 -7.24
CA THR A 208 4.35 3.80 -6.26
C THR A 208 3.98 2.35 -6.57
N MET A 209 3.73 2.03 -7.85
CA MET A 209 3.38 0.68 -8.26
C MET A 209 4.54 -0.30 -8.17
N VAL A 210 5.78 0.15 -8.35
CA VAL A 210 6.98 -0.69 -8.27
C VAL A 210 7.47 -0.88 -6.83
N LEU A 211 7.18 0.05 -5.92
CA LEU A 211 7.64 0.04 -4.53
C LEU A 211 7.35 -1.28 -3.77
N PRO A 212 6.19 -1.96 -3.94
CA PRO A 212 5.93 -3.25 -3.30
C PRO A 212 6.90 -4.36 -3.69
N LEU A 213 7.57 -4.24 -4.84
CA LEU A 213 8.52 -5.22 -5.35
C LEU A 213 9.91 -5.10 -4.71
N ILE A 214 10.14 -4.05 -3.93
CA ILE A 214 11.43 -3.74 -3.32
C ILE A 214 11.44 -4.26 -1.89
N PRO A 215 12.33 -5.24 -1.55
CA PRO A 215 12.34 -5.87 -0.22
C PRO A 215 12.57 -4.90 0.94
N TRP A 216 13.35 -3.84 0.72
CA TRP A 216 13.61 -2.78 1.70
C TRP A 216 12.72 -1.56 1.53
N GLY A 217 11.83 -1.57 0.53
CA GLY A 217 10.85 -0.51 0.32
C GLY A 217 9.74 -0.53 1.35
N THR A 218 9.22 0.64 1.69
CA THR A 218 8.19 0.78 2.73
C THR A 218 6.97 -0.09 2.47
N SER A 219 6.50 -0.17 1.22
CA SER A 219 5.36 -1.03 0.85
C SER A 219 5.74 -2.51 0.81
N GLY A 220 6.95 -2.85 0.37
CA GLY A 220 7.44 -4.24 0.35
C GLY A 220 7.50 -4.83 1.75
N ILE A 221 8.08 -4.09 2.70
CA ILE A 221 8.13 -4.47 4.12
C ILE A 221 6.72 -4.61 4.69
N TYR A 222 5.84 -3.62 4.42
CA TYR A 222 4.47 -3.63 4.91
C TYR A 222 3.71 -4.88 4.43
N TYR A 223 3.73 -5.18 3.12
CA TYR A 223 3.05 -6.35 2.60
C TYR A 223 3.67 -7.67 3.09
N ALA A 224 5.00 -7.73 3.19
CA ALA A 224 5.68 -8.92 3.70
C ALA A 224 5.26 -9.24 5.15
N GLN A 225 5.11 -8.22 5.99
CA GLN A 225 4.66 -8.38 7.37
C GLN A 225 3.17 -8.73 7.46
N GLN A 226 2.31 -8.04 6.70
CA GLN A 226 0.86 -8.26 6.77
C GLN A 226 0.44 -9.61 6.21
N LEU A 227 1.11 -10.07 5.16
CA LEU A 227 0.80 -11.35 4.50
C LEU A 227 1.63 -12.51 5.04
N ASN A 228 2.60 -12.23 5.93
CA ASN A 228 3.60 -13.20 6.42
C ASN A 228 4.29 -13.97 5.27
N VAL A 229 4.61 -13.25 4.19
CA VAL A 229 5.20 -13.78 2.95
C VAL A 229 6.32 -12.85 2.51
N SER A 230 7.51 -13.37 2.26
CA SER A 230 8.64 -12.54 1.80
C SER A 230 8.43 -12.00 0.38
N VAL A 231 9.05 -10.85 0.07
CA VAL A 231 8.87 -10.17 -1.22
C VAL A 231 9.25 -11.06 -2.40
N ASP A 232 10.30 -11.87 -2.29
CA ASP A 232 10.74 -12.81 -3.32
C ASP A 232 9.67 -13.87 -3.66
N GLN A 233 8.80 -14.21 -2.72
CA GLN A 233 7.73 -15.18 -2.92
C GLN A 233 6.54 -14.59 -3.70
N PHE A 234 6.16 -13.34 -3.46
CA PHE A 234 5.06 -12.71 -4.18
C PHE A 234 5.50 -11.89 -5.41
N PHE A 235 6.79 -11.58 -5.56
CA PHE A 235 7.35 -10.77 -6.65
C PHE A 235 6.81 -11.19 -8.03
N ILE A 236 6.87 -12.48 -8.36
CA ILE A 236 6.45 -13.00 -9.67
C ILE A 236 4.94 -12.82 -9.90
N TRP A 237 4.15 -12.81 -8.82
CA TRP A 237 2.69 -12.73 -8.87
C TRP A 237 2.17 -11.30 -8.87
N ALA A 238 2.99 -10.34 -8.48
CA ALA A 238 2.65 -8.93 -8.46
C ALA A 238 2.67 -8.31 -9.87
N ILE A 239 2.04 -9.01 -10.83
CA ILE A 239 1.99 -8.63 -12.25
C ILE A 239 1.57 -7.16 -12.47
N PRO A 240 0.54 -6.62 -11.80
CA PRO A 240 0.15 -5.23 -11.98
C PRO A 240 1.29 -4.24 -11.65
N CYS A 241 2.14 -4.57 -10.68
CA CYS A 241 3.19 -3.68 -10.21
C CYS A 241 4.23 -3.34 -11.28
N TYR A 242 4.69 -4.32 -12.05
CA TYR A 242 5.60 -4.06 -13.15
C TYR A 242 4.90 -3.80 -14.48
N LEU A 243 3.67 -4.32 -14.65
CA LEU A 243 2.90 -4.10 -15.87
C LEU A 243 2.53 -2.62 -16.06
N CYS A 244 2.23 -1.88 -14.98
CA CYS A 244 1.93 -0.45 -15.05
C CYS A 244 3.11 0.35 -15.63
N ALA A 245 4.34 0.07 -15.21
CA ALA A 245 5.54 0.72 -15.75
C ALA A 245 5.72 0.42 -17.24
N PHE A 246 5.51 -0.84 -17.67
CA PHE A 246 5.57 -1.21 -19.10
C PHE A 246 4.49 -0.52 -19.93
N ILE A 247 3.26 -0.46 -19.43
CA ILE A 247 2.15 0.22 -20.10
C ILE A 247 2.43 1.72 -20.22
N ALA A 248 3.00 2.36 -19.19
CA ALA A 248 3.39 3.77 -19.27
C ALA A 248 4.39 4.02 -20.40
N ILE A 249 5.39 3.14 -20.58
CA ILE A 249 6.35 3.22 -21.69
C ILE A 249 5.65 3.04 -23.04
N ILE A 250 4.79 2.04 -23.18
CA ILE A 250 4.03 1.81 -24.43
C ILE A 250 3.20 3.04 -24.79
N TYR A 251 2.49 3.65 -23.82
CA TYR A 251 1.75 4.88 -24.04
C TYR A 251 2.63 6.03 -24.48
N GLY A 252 3.85 6.11 -23.93
CA GLY A 252 4.86 7.09 -24.34
C GLY A 252 5.21 7.01 -25.84
N PHE A 253 5.44 5.83 -26.34
CA PHE A 253 5.82 5.61 -27.75
C PHE A 253 4.63 5.63 -28.71
N THR A 254 3.46 5.14 -28.30
CA THR A 254 2.26 5.11 -29.14
C THR A 254 1.50 6.45 -29.14
N GLY A 255 1.75 7.32 -28.17
CA GLY A 255 0.99 8.56 -28.01
C GLY A 255 -0.41 8.37 -27.43
N ILE A 256 -0.83 7.14 -27.13
CA ILE A 256 -2.16 6.84 -26.56
C ILE A 256 -2.25 7.42 -25.14
N GLY A 257 -3.32 8.18 -24.87
CA GLY A 257 -3.57 8.78 -23.55
C GLY A 257 -2.59 9.90 -23.14
N ILE A 258 -1.79 10.41 -24.07
CA ILE A 258 -0.90 11.56 -23.84
C ILE A 258 -1.68 12.83 -24.10
N LYS A 259 -2.08 13.51 -23.01
CA LYS A 259 -2.70 14.83 -23.11
C LYS A 259 -1.62 15.88 -23.37
N LYS A 260 -1.84 16.68 -24.44
CA LYS A 260 -1.06 17.89 -24.70
C LYS A 260 -1.56 19.04 -23.83
N ILE A 261 -0.69 20.02 -23.59
CA ILE A 261 -1.06 21.24 -22.86
C ILE A 261 -2.05 22.01 -23.75
N SER A 262 -3.28 22.23 -23.25
CA SER A 262 -4.22 23.13 -23.91
C SER A 262 -3.73 24.56 -23.71
N ARG A 263 -3.15 25.18 -24.73
CA ARG A 263 -2.91 26.63 -24.73
C ARG A 263 -4.28 27.28 -24.83
N LYS A 264 -4.80 27.81 -23.69
CA LYS A 264 -5.86 28.81 -23.71
C LYS A 264 -5.25 30.15 -24.01
#